data_a038407d1972a544875039a492d1b8aa
#
_entry.id   a038407d1972a544875039a492d1b8aa
#
_cell.length_a   1.000
_cell.length_b   1.000
_cell.length_c   1.000
_cell.angle_alpha   90.00
_cell.angle_beta   90.00
_cell.angle_gamma   90.00
#
_symmetry.space_group_name_H-M   'P 1'
#
loop_
_entity.id
_entity.type
_entity.pdbx_description
1 polymer ?
#
loop_
_entity_poly.entity_id
_entity_poly.type
_entity_poly.pdbx_seq_one_letter_code
_entity_poly.pdbx_strand_id
1 'polypeptide(L)'
;MVVMFWNKMFPFQFKNKAQSIVKKDTFSLWFKVAVACVPSAIMGILFDDYLDAYLQTPIVISIMLIFYGLLFILIENWNKKRTPTTMALSDISYKTAILIGAFQVLSLIPGTSRSGATIIGALLIGVSRVAAAEFTFFLAVPTMLGASAFKLLKFGFEFT
;
A
#
# COMPACT_ATOMS: atom_id res chain seq x y z
N MET A 1 -2.78 9.29 -11.16
CA MET A 1 -3.17 7.99 -10.61
C MET A 1 -4.68 7.85 -10.42
N VAL A 2 -5.31 8.66 -9.59
CA VAL A 2 -6.78 8.62 -9.37
C VAL A 2 -7.55 8.68 -10.70
N VAL A 3 -7.13 9.54 -11.63
CA VAL A 3 -7.77 9.70 -12.94
C VAL A 3 -7.65 8.44 -13.82
N MET A 4 -6.50 7.75 -13.81
CA MET A 4 -6.28 6.53 -14.61
C MET A 4 -7.11 5.34 -14.10
N PHE A 5 -7.31 5.24 -12.79
CA PHE A 5 -8.05 4.14 -12.17
C PHE A 5 -9.47 4.54 -11.75
N TRP A 6 -9.96 5.73 -12.16
CA TRP A 6 -11.25 6.27 -11.77
C TRP A 6 -12.40 5.27 -11.92
N ASN A 7 -12.47 4.60 -13.07
CA ASN A 7 -13.50 3.61 -13.34
C ASN A 7 -13.43 2.34 -12.47
N LYS A 8 -12.22 2.00 -11.96
CA LYS A 8 -12.03 0.87 -11.03
C LYS A 8 -12.21 1.28 -9.57
N MET A 9 -11.93 2.54 -9.25
CA MET A 9 -12.00 3.10 -7.89
C MET A 9 -13.42 3.51 -7.52
N PHE A 10 -14.21 3.99 -8.49
CA PHE A 10 -15.55 4.51 -8.24
C PHE A 10 -16.55 3.37 -8.08
N PRO A 11 -17.18 3.21 -6.89
CA PRO A 11 -18.09 2.10 -6.62
C PRO A 11 -19.46 2.26 -7.29
N PHE A 12 -19.76 3.43 -7.87
CA PHE A 12 -21.06 3.74 -8.47
C PHE A 12 -21.03 3.68 -9.99
N GLN A 13 -21.94 2.91 -10.59
CA GLN A 13 -22.17 2.91 -12.05
C GLN A 13 -23.45 3.66 -12.37
N PHE A 14 -23.30 4.86 -12.93
CA PHE A 14 -24.46 5.66 -13.39
C PHE A 14 -24.96 5.27 -14.80
N LYS A 15 -24.26 4.35 -15.49
CA LYS A 15 -24.46 4.14 -16.94
C LYS A 15 -25.31 2.92 -17.35
N ASN A 16 -25.63 1.99 -16.43
CA ASN A 16 -26.46 0.82 -16.73
C ASN A 16 -27.52 0.60 -15.66
N LYS A 17 -28.79 0.85 -16.01
CA LYS A 17 -29.97 0.66 -15.17
C LYS A 17 -30.30 -0.81 -14.81
N ALA A 18 -29.56 -1.79 -15.33
CA ALA A 18 -29.86 -3.23 -15.17
C ALA A 18 -28.97 -3.98 -14.17
N GLN A 19 -27.92 -3.34 -13.64
CA GLN A 19 -27.04 -3.94 -12.62
C GLN A 19 -27.04 -3.05 -11.37
N SER A 20 -26.86 -3.68 -10.20
CA SER A 20 -26.86 -2.99 -8.92
C SER A 20 -25.97 -1.74 -8.94
N ILE A 21 -26.48 -0.63 -8.43
CA ILE A 21 -25.85 0.69 -8.40
C ILE A 21 -24.45 0.65 -7.76
N VAL A 22 -24.22 -0.35 -6.90
CA VAL A 22 -22.96 -0.55 -6.16
C VAL A 22 -22.26 -1.80 -6.70
N LYS A 23 -21.04 -1.65 -7.18
CA LYS A 23 -20.17 -2.79 -7.51
C LYS A 23 -19.70 -3.44 -6.20
N LYS A 24 -20.30 -4.58 -5.84
CA LYS A 24 -19.91 -5.35 -4.64
C LYS A 24 -18.42 -5.66 -4.60
N ASP A 25 -17.82 -5.94 -5.76
CA ASP A 25 -16.38 -6.23 -5.87
C ASP A 25 -15.52 -5.03 -5.52
N THR A 26 -15.90 -3.82 -5.96
CA THR A 26 -15.18 -2.58 -5.63
C THR A 26 -15.32 -2.24 -4.16
N PHE A 27 -16.48 -2.46 -3.55
CA PHE A 27 -16.71 -2.23 -2.13
C PHE A 27 -15.89 -3.21 -1.27
N SER A 28 -15.87 -4.49 -1.65
CA SER A 28 -15.01 -5.50 -1.02
C SER A 28 -13.53 -5.15 -1.12
N LEU A 29 -13.10 -4.62 -2.27
CA LEU A 29 -11.73 -4.16 -2.47
C LEU A 29 -11.37 -3.02 -1.50
N TRP A 30 -12.23 -2.02 -1.35
CA TRP A 30 -12.00 -0.91 -0.43
C TRP A 30 -11.93 -1.37 1.03
N PHE A 31 -12.74 -2.36 1.42
CA PHE A 31 -12.63 -2.99 2.74
C PHE A 31 -11.29 -3.69 2.95
N LYS A 32 -10.81 -4.45 1.96
CA LYS A 32 -9.50 -5.10 2.00
C LYS A 32 -8.38 -4.08 2.10
N VAL A 33 -8.49 -2.97 1.37
CA VAL A 33 -7.56 -1.84 1.44
C VAL A 33 -7.58 -1.19 2.82
N ALA A 34 -8.75 -0.92 3.39
CA ALA A 34 -8.88 -0.36 4.74
C ALA A 34 -8.22 -1.26 5.80
N VAL A 35 -8.47 -2.57 5.73
CA VAL A 35 -7.85 -3.56 6.63
C VAL A 35 -6.33 -3.61 6.45
N ALA A 36 -5.83 -3.49 5.22
CA ALA A 36 -4.39 -3.45 4.94
C ALA A 36 -3.72 -2.16 5.47
N CYS A 37 -4.46 -1.06 5.61
CA CYS A 37 -3.91 0.17 6.20
C CYS A 37 -3.70 0.08 7.72
N VAL A 38 -4.42 -0.80 8.42
CA VAL A 38 -4.42 -0.88 9.89
C VAL A 38 -3.02 -1.10 10.48
N PRO A 39 -2.22 -2.10 10.04
CA PRO A 39 -0.89 -2.33 10.61
C PRO A 39 0.03 -1.12 10.51
N SER A 40 0.08 -0.48 9.33
CA SER A 40 0.93 0.68 9.10
C SER A 40 0.43 1.93 9.82
N ALA A 41 -0.89 2.10 9.99
CA ALA A 41 -1.47 3.21 10.75
C ALA A 41 -1.12 3.09 12.24
N ILE A 42 -1.29 1.91 12.83
CA ILE A 42 -0.94 1.66 14.25
C ILE A 42 0.55 1.95 14.49
N MET A 43 1.41 1.35 13.67
CA MET A 43 2.85 1.53 13.84
C MET A 43 3.30 2.97 13.55
N GLY A 44 2.69 3.64 12.56
CA GLY A 44 2.96 5.04 12.27
C GLY A 44 2.61 5.95 13.43
N ILE A 45 1.43 5.79 14.04
CA ILE A 45 1.02 6.62 15.19
C ILE A 45 1.90 6.36 16.44
N LEU A 46 2.25 5.10 16.70
CA LEU A 46 3.01 4.74 17.89
C LEU A 46 4.50 5.13 17.80
N PHE A 47 5.07 5.12 16.61
CA PHE A 47 6.52 5.28 16.41
C PHE A 47 6.91 6.52 15.61
N ASP A 48 5.96 7.40 15.23
CA ASP A 48 6.20 8.60 14.41
C ASP A 48 7.36 9.43 14.95
N ASP A 49 7.30 9.82 16.22
CA ASP A 49 8.32 10.66 16.87
C ASP A 49 9.70 9.97 16.95
N TYR A 50 9.72 8.64 17.18
CA TYR A 50 10.94 7.86 17.23
C TYR A 50 11.58 7.71 15.84
N LEU A 51 10.78 7.45 14.82
CA LEU A 51 11.23 7.31 13.44
C LEU A 51 11.81 8.64 12.92
N ASP A 52 11.13 9.75 13.22
CA ASP A 52 11.58 11.09 12.82
C ASP A 52 12.88 11.48 13.54
N ALA A 53 13.02 11.17 14.83
CA ALA A 53 14.20 11.54 15.61
C ALA A 53 15.47 10.74 15.26
N TYR A 54 15.35 9.44 14.98
CA TYR A 54 16.51 8.55 14.87
C TYR A 54 16.80 8.04 13.45
N LEU A 55 15.80 7.96 12.59
CA LEU A 55 15.93 7.35 11.27
C LEU A 55 15.99 8.36 10.11
N GLN A 56 15.64 9.62 10.31
CA GLN A 56 15.72 10.64 9.27
C GLN A 56 17.14 11.17 9.05
N THR A 57 18.09 10.26 8.85
CA THR A 57 19.47 10.63 8.54
C THR A 57 19.82 10.30 7.08
N PRO A 58 20.65 11.10 6.40
CA PRO A 58 21.06 10.80 5.03
C PRO A 58 21.69 9.41 4.86
N ILE A 59 22.36 8.94 5.89
CA ILE A 59 23.03 7.62 5.89
C ILE A 59 21.97 6.51 5.87
N VAL A 60 20.98 6.57 6.73
CA VAL A 60 19.88 5.57 6.79
C VAL A 60 19.13 5.57 5.46
N ILE A 61 18.77 6.73 4.94
CA ILE A 61 18.07 6.86 3.66
C ILE A 61 18.87 6.21 2.53
N SER A 62 20.18 6.49 2.44
CA SER A 62 21.05 5.93 1.40
C SER A 62 21.17 4.42 1.50
N ILE A 63 21.36 3.89 2.71
CA ILE A 63 21.44 2.43 2.94
C ILE A 63 20.13 1.76 2.54
N MET A 64 19.00 2.33 2.94
CA MET A 64 17.68 1.75 2.62
C MET A 64 17.37 1.79 1.13
N LEU A 65 17.76 2.85 0.42
CA LEU A 65 17.63 2.92 -1.05
C LEU A 65 18.44 1.81 -1.74
N ILE A 66 19.69 1.62 -1.35
CA ILE A 66 20.55 0.56 -1.89
C ILE A 66 19.98 -0.81 -1.57
N PHE A 67 19.60 -1.05 -0.30
CA PHE A 67 19.04 -2.32 0.15
C PHE A 67 17.78 -2.69 -0.62
N TYR A 68 16.81 -1.77 -0.74
CA TYR A 68 15.56 -2.03 -1.47
C TYR A 68 15.79 -2.17 -2.97
N GLY A 69 16.73 -1.42 -3.54
CA GLY A 69 17.11 -1.58 -4.95
C GLY A 69 17.63 -2.98 -5.26
N LEU A 70 18.55 -3.50 -4.44
CA LEU A 70 19.06 -4.86 -4.55
C LEU A 70 17.98 -5.90 -4.30
N LEU A 71 17.17 -5.70 -3.26
CA LEU A 71 16.06 -6.60 -2.92
C LEU A 71 15.04 -6.71 -4.06
N PHE A 72 14.73 -5.60 -4.72
CA PHE A 72 13.87 -5.59 -5.90
C PHE A 72 14.40 -6.46 -7.02
N ILE A 73 15.67 -6.32 -7.36
CA ILE A 73 16.33 -7.12 -8.41
C ILE A 73 16.28 -8.61 -8.07
N LEU A 74 16.58 -8.96 -6.82
CA LEU A 74 16.60 -10.35 -6.35
C LEU A 74 15.21 -10.97 -6.42
N ILE A 75 14.21 -10.29 -5.87
CA ILE A 75 12.82 -10.78 -5.84
C ILE A 75 12.22 -10.84 -7.22
N GLU A 76 12.51 -9.86 -8.08
CA GLU A 76 12.07 -9.86 -9.45
C GLU A 76 12.62 -11.09 -10.23
N ASN A 77 13.91 -11.37 -10.10
CA ASN A 77 14.53 -12.53 -10.75
C ASN A 77 13.99 -13.85 -10.19
N TRP A 78 13.74 -13.92 -8.89
CA TRP A 78 13.15 -15.09 -8.25
C TRP A 78 11.70 -15.29 -8.69
N ASN A 79 10.92 -14.23 -8.78
CA ASN A 79 9.50 -14.30 -9.16
C ASN A 79 9.29 -14.68 -10.63
N LYS A 80 10.26 -14.41 -11.53
CA LYS A 80 10.19 -14.85 -12.93
C LYS A 80 10.06 -16.38 -13.11
N LYS A 81 10.53 -17.13 -12.13
CA LYS A 81 10.49 -18.61 -12.13
C LYS A 81 9.26 -19.19 -11.43
N ARG A 82 8.40 -18.34 -10.85
CA ARG A 82 7.21 -18.76 -10.09
C ARG A 82 5.92 -18.48 -10.85
N THR A 83 4.98 -19.38 -10.72
CA THR A 83 3.60 -19.13 -11.13
C THR A 83 2.84 -18.46 -10.00
N PRO A 84 2.28 -17.25 -10.21
CA PRO A 84 1.50 -16.58 -9.18
C PRO A 84 0.26 -17.39 -8.81
N THR A 85 -0.08 -17.43 -7.54
CA THR A 85 -1.30 -18.07 -7.02
C THR A 85 -2.51 -17.13 -7.08
N THR A 86 -2.29 -15.82 -7.01
CA THR A 86 -3.33 -14.79 -7.08
C THR A 86 -3.10 -13.95 -8.33
N MET A 87 -3.94 -14.13 -9.35
CA MET A 87 -3.74 -13.51 -10.68
C MET A 87 -4.43 -12.17 -10.80
N ALA A 88 -5.60 -11.99 -10.19
CA ALA A 88 -6.42 -10.79 -10.31
C ALA A 88 -6.57 -10.07 -8.97
N LEU A 89 -6.88 -8.78 -9.05
CA LEU A 89 -7.14 -7.92 -7.90
C LEU A 89 -8.34 -8.42 -7.05
N SER A 90 -9.36 -8.99 -7.72
CA SER A 90 -10.54 -9.59 -7.09
C SER A 90 -10.20 -10.77 -6.18
N ASP A 91 -9.16 -11.53 -6.54
CA ASP A 91 -8.77 -12.78 -5.90
C ASP A 91 -7.95 -12.55 -4.61
N ILE A 92 -7.57 -11.32 -4.34
CA ILE A 92 -6.86 -10.96 -3.12
C ILE A 92 -7.77 -11.21 -1.93
N SER A 93 -7.36 -12.11 -1.03
CA SER A 93 -8.06 -12.39 0.22
C SER A 93 -7.79 -11.33 1.28
N TYR A 94 -8.61 -11.26 2.33
CA TYR A 94 -8.34 -10.39 3.49
C TYR A 94 -7.02 -10.73 4.17
N LYS A 95 -6.67 -12.02 4.26
CA LYS A 95 -5.39 -12.47 4.80
C LYS A 95 -4.21 -11.92 3.98
N THR A 96 -4.29 -12.02 2.65
CA THR A 96 -3.30 -11.47 1.73
C THR A 96 -3.20 -9.95 1.88
N ALA A 97 -4.33 -9.26 1.99
CA ALA A 97 -4.37 -7.81 2.18
C ALA A 97 -3.69 -7.37 3.48
N ILE A 98 -3.94 -8.05 4.61
CA ILE A 98 -3.28 -7.79 5.90
C ILE A 98 -1.77 -8.02 5.80
N LEU A 99 -1.34 -9.10 5.15
CA LEU A 99 0.08 -9.40 4.98
C LEU A 99 0.78 -8.31 4.14
N ILE A 100 0.15 -7.86 3.04
CA ILE A 100 0.67 -6.73 2.25
C ILE A 100 0.74 -5.47 3.12
N GLY A 101 -0.27 -5.22 3.95
CA GLY A 101 -0.28 -4.11 4.91
C GLY A 101 0.83 -4.22 5.97
N ALA A 102 1.16 -5.43 6.42
CA ALA A 102 2.30 -5.66 7.30
C ALA A 102 3.64 -5.29 6.63
N PHE A 103 3.82 -5.65 5.35
CA PHE A 103 4.99 -5.18 4.59
C PHE A 103 5.02 -3.67 4.42
N GLN A 104 3.85 -3.01 4.36
CA GLN A 104 3.78 -1.55 4.32
C GLN A 104 4.37 -0.88 5.56
N VAL A 105 4.39 -1.54 6.73
CA VAL A 105 5.04 -1.02 7.95
C VAL A 105 6.51 -0.70 7.68
N LEU A 106 7.20 -1.49 6.86
CA LEU A 106 8.59 -1.25 6.50
C LEU A 106 8.79 0.10 5.79
N SER A 107 7.75 0.63 5.14
CA SER A 107 7.81 1.93 4.48
C SER A 107 7.80 3.13 5.43
N LEU A 108 7.62 2.91 6.72
CA LEU A 108 7.80 3.94 7.74
C LEU A 108 9.28 4.30 7.92
N ILE A 109 10.19 3.40 7.55
CA ILE A 109 11.63 3.68 7.57
C ILE A 109 11.96 4.62 6.41
N PRO A 110 12.56 5.80 6.68
CA PRO A 110 12.94 6.76 5.64
C PRO A 110 13.88 6.14 4.60
N GLY A 111 13.64 6.46 3.32
CA GLY A 111 14.37 5.85 2.20
C GLY A 111 13.74 4.56 1.66
N THR A 112 12.79 3.97 2.39
CA THR A 112 12.02 2.83 1.89
C THR A 112 10.90 3.32 0.99
N SER A 113 10.87 2.84 -0.25
CA SER A 113 9.75 3.10 -1.15
C SER A 113 8.50 2.37 -0.65
N ARG A 114 7.42 3.13 -0.34
CA ARG A 114 6.14 2.54 0.13
C ARG A 114 5.58 1.54 -0.89
N SER A 115 5.49 1.93 -2.15
CA SER A 115 5.07 1.04 -3.22
C SER A 115 6.02 -0.13 -3.40
N GLY A 116 7.32 0.10 -3.20
CA GLY A 116 8.32 -0.95 -3.24
C GLY A 116 8.09 -2.01 -2.18
N ALA A 117 7.94 -1.64 -0.93
CA ALA A 117 7.72 -2.57 0.18
C ALA A 117 6.43 -3.40 -0.01
N THR A 118 5.34 -2.77 -0.41
CA THR A 118 4.06 -3.45 -0.63
C THR A 118 4.07 -4.38 -1.85
N ILE A 119 4.71 -3.98 -2.96
CA ILE A 119 4.85 -4.84 -4.14
C ILE A 119 5.74 -6.04 -3.84
N ILE A 120 6.88 -5.82 -3.19
CA ILE A 120 7.78 -6.91 -2.75
C ILE A 120 7.02 -7.89 -1.86
N GLY A 121 6.30 -7.40 -0.85
CA GLY A 121 5.50 -8.23 0.03
C GLY A 121 4.44 -9.05 -0.73
N ALA A 122 3.72 -8.42 -1.66
CA ALA A 122 2.72 -9.08 -2.47
C ALA A 122 3.32 -10.18 -3.37
N LEU A 123 4.46 -9.92 -4.01
CA LEU A 123 5.17 -10.90 -4.84
C LEU A 123 5.65 -12.11 -4.02
N LEU A 124 6.18 -11.89 -2.81
CA LEU A 124 6.62 -12.96 -1.91
C LEU A 124 5.47 -13.86 -1.49
N ILE A 125 4.27 -13.31 -1.33
CA ILE A 125 3.05 -14.06 -0.95
C ILE A 125 2.47 -14.83 -2.16
N GLY A 126 2.93 -14.54 -3.38
CA GLY A 126 2.46 -15.21 -4.59
C GLY A 126 1.38 -14.44 -5.36
N VAL A 127 1.23 -13.15 -5.11
CA VAL A 127 0.37 -12.26 -5.90
C VAL A 127 1.07 -11.92 -7.22
N SER A 128 0.33 -11.90 -8.33
CA SER A 128 0.88 -11.51 -9.62
C SER A 128 1.36 -10.06 -9.60
N ARG A 129 2.35 -9.73 -10.44
CA ARG A 129 2.91 -8.38 -10.53
C ARG A 129 1.85 -7.31 -10.80
N VAL A 130 0.91 -7.61 -11.71
CA VAL A 130 -0.15 -6.68 -12.09
C VAL A 130 -1.10 -6.44 -10.91
N ALA A 131 -1.58 -7.52 -10.27
CA ALA A 131 -2.46 -7.41 -9.11
C ALA A 131 -1.77 -6.74 -7.91
N ALA A 132 -0.47 -7.02 -7.69
CA ALA A 132 0.33 -6.39 -6.66
C ALA A 132 0.45 -4.87 -6.88
N ALA A 133 0.76 -4.45 -8.10
CA ALA A 133 0.85 -3.04 -8.46
C ALA A 133 -0.51 -2.34 -8.33
N GLU A 134 -1.57 -2.91 -8.87
CA GLU A 134 -2.94 -2.35 -8.76
C GLU A 134 -3.35 -2.20 -7.29
N PHE A 135 -3.18 -3.24 -6.47
CA PHE A 135 -3.54 -3.20 -5.05
C PHE A 135 -2.73 -2.14 -4.29
N THR A 136 -1.43 -2.04 -4.57
CA THR A 136 -0.55 -1.02 -3.99
C THR A 136 -1.02 0.39 -4.32
N PHE A 137 -1.50 0.64 -5.54
CA PHE A 137 -2.05 1.94 -5.92
C PHE A 137 -3.35 2.28 -5.17
N PHE A 138 -4.25 1.30 -5.02
CA PHE A 138 -5.45 1.48 -4.21
C PHE A 138 -5.10 1.75 -2.74
N LEU A 139 -4.10 1.05 -2.21
CA LEU A 139 -3.63 1.20 -0.84
C LEU A 139 -2.96 2.57 -0.59
N ALA A 140 -2.30 3.14 -1.60
CA ALA A 140 -1.63 4.44 -1.50
C ALA A 140 -2.60 5.59 -1.24
N VAL A 141 -3.82 5.55 -1.80
CA VAL A 141 -4.80 6.64 -1.68
C VAL A 141 -5.21 6.88 -0.22
N PRO A 142 -5.79 5.92 0.51
CA PRO A 142 -6.18 6.15 1.90
C PRO A 142 -4.99 6.35 2.82
N THR A 143 -3.87 5.71 2.54
CA THR A 143 -2.66 5.84 3.38
C THR A 143 -2.07 7.25 3.28
N MET A 144 -1.97 7.82 2.06
CA MET A 144 -1.47 9.17 1.88
C MET A 144 -2.43 10.22 2.46
N LEU A 145 -3.75 10.05 2.24
CA LEU A 145 -4.75 10.92 2.83
C LEU A 145 -4.71 10.87 4.35
N GLY A 146 -4.63 9.67 4.94
CA GLY A 146 -4.55 9.48 6.38
C GLY A 146 -3.27 10.09 6.98
N ALA A 147 -2.12 9.86 6.36
CA ALA A 147 -0.86 10.44 6.82
C ALA A 147 -0.84 11.97 6.71
N SER A 148 -1.37 12.53 5.62
CA SER A 148 -1.49 13.99 5.45
C SER A 148 -2.45 14.60 6.46
N ALA A 149 -3.61 13.98 6.69
CA ALA A 149 -4.58 14.44 7.69
C ALA A 149 -3.98 14.39 9.09
N PHE A 150 -3.28 13.30 9.44
CA PHE A 150 -2.61 13.17 10.75
C PHE A 150 -1.57 14.28 10.97
N LYS A 151 -0.72 14.53 9.97
CA LYS A 151 0.28 15.60 10.05
C LYS A 151 -0.35 16.99 10.14
N LEU A 152 -1.41 17.25 9.37
CA LEU A 152 -2.14 18.53 9.45
C LEU A 152 -2.77 18.75 10.83
N LEU A 153 -3.34 17.71 11.43
CA LEU A 153 -3.88 17.79 12.79
C LEU A 153 -2.77 18.05 13.82
N LYS A 154 -1.64 17.37 13.70
CA LYS A 154 -0.48 17.54 14.59
C LYS A 154 0.09 18.97 14.49
N PHE A 155 0.31 19.47 13.28
CA PHE A 155 0.80 20.84 13.05
C PHE A 155 -0.23 21.92 13.38
N GLY A 156 -1.53 21.68 13.16
CA GLY A 156 -2.59 22.63 13.47
C GLY A 156 -2.74 22.92 14.97
N PHE A 157 -2.26 22.02 15.84
CA PHE A 157 -2.19 22.25 17.29
C PHE A 157 -0.91 22.98 17.75
N GLU A 158 0.11 23.09 16.90
CA GLU A 158 1.36 23.81 17.21
C GLU A 158 1.34 25.28 16.78
N PHE A 159 0.33 25.72 16.03
CA PHE A 159 0.16 27.12 15.60
C PHE A 159 -0.68 27.98 16.57
N THR A 160 -1.08 27.43 17.70
CA THR A 160 -1.73 28.17 18.81
C THR A 160 -0.83 28.15 20.02
#